data_6d90406659b16be51bab2deaa27e7b64
#
_entry.id   6d90406659b16be51bab2deaa27e7b64
#
_cell.length_a   1.000
_cell.length_b   1.000
_cell.length_c   1.000
_cell.angle_alpha   90.00
_cell.angle_beta   90.00
_cell.angle_gamma   90.00
#
_symmetry.space_group_name_H-M   'P 1'
#
loop_
_entity.id
_entity.type
_entity.pdbx_description
1 polymer ?
#
loop_
_entity_poly.entity_id
_entity_poly.type
_entity_poly.pdbx_seq_one_letter_code
_entity_poly.pdbx_strand_id
1 'polypeptide(L)'
;MKPLQFFILVLFIARLSPATAQLPKLNSFATASATVFIDFDGHYVSGTAWNMTGDINALPAGYSNDTIQQIFGRVAEDYRPFNLNITTDSAVYWAAPVNKRMRVIVTPTSQWYGAAGGVAYVGSFVWGDNTPAWVFCALLGNRPKWVAEAISHEVGHTLGLQHQSVYDASCHKTAEYSTGLGTGEIGWAPIMGAGYYQNHTTWNIGPNTINCSTIQNDFDIIRTNNGFGLRPDDHGNNNSAATPINVLGDASFAVNGLINTSSDVDVFKLDIPATTSLKLNAIPQNVGNNDDGANVDIKVTLLYGNDTINSYNPSTLLNAGVDTNLNAGTYYLVVDGVGNIYHDDVGSIGLYTITGNLLTLLPVKDFNFSGTVNNSKHQLSWLLQTDEAVKQVIVESSPDGLHFTTLAALSPAVQSYTNQPLGIETIYYRLKAITATNSQGYVSNIISLKSRTATGGIQVINTNTGGITVKSGDNFVYQLFTAGGQLLGSGKLTPGTNQLTASGATGLLLLHCSNGNQSFTQKLIKQ
;
A
#
# COMPACT_ATOMS: atom_id res chain seq x y z
N MET A 1 79.28 8.41 8.05
CA MET A 1 78.31 7.82 7.10
C MET A 1 77.10 7.37 7.90
N LYS A 2 75.97 8.07 7.83
CA LYS A 2 74.70 7.71 8.49
C LYS A 2 73.87 6.94 7.49
N PRO A 3 73.19 5.84 7.85
CA PRO A 3 72.31 5.11 6.92
C PRO A 3 70.95 5.82 6.81
N LEU A 4 70.53 6.01 5.57
CA LEU A 4 69.25 6.56 5.15
C LEU A 4 68.19 5.46 5.29
N GLN A 5 67.24 5.61 6.21
CA GLN A 5 66.09 4.71 6.34
C GLN A 5 65.02 5.14 5.35
N PHE A 6 64.74 4.23 4.40
CA PHE A 6 63.61 4.36 3.48
C PHE A 6 62.33 3.87 4.18
N PHE A 7 61.39 4.80 4.42
CA PHE A 7 60.03 4.47 4.85
C PHE A 7 59.18 4.15 3.62
N ILE A 8 58.79 2.92 3.43
CA ILE A 8 57.79 2.52 2.42
C ILE A 8 56.41 2.77 3.01
N LEU A 9 55.73 3.81 2.49
CA LEU A 9 54.32 4.09 2.82
C LEU A 9 53.44 3.17 1.99
N VAL A 10 52.91 2.10 2.60
CA VAL A 10 51.91 1.22 1.96
C VAL A 10 50.56 1.89 2.02
N LEU A 11 50.12 2.42 0.89
CA LEU A 11 48.81 3.00 0.73
C LEU A 11 47.75 1.88 0.65
N PHE A 12 47.01 1.63 1.74
CA PHE A 12 45.84 0.77 1.73
C PHE A 12 44.68 1.50 1.01
N ILE A 13 44.47 1.17 -0.25
CA ILE A 13 43.28 1.59 -0.98
C ILE A 13 42.11 0.69 -0.50
N ALA A 14 41.36 1.15 0.50
CA ALA A 14 40.09 0.54 0.87
C ALA A 14 39.14 0.69 -0.32
N ARG A 15 38.87 -0.38 -1.05
CA ARG A 15 37.77 -0.43 -2.00
C ARG A 15 36.47 -0.30 -1.20
N LEU A 16 35.89 0.88 -1.19
CA LEU A 16 34.50 1.09 -0.78
C LEU A 16 33.63 0.38 -1.84
N SER A 17 33.25 -0.85 -1.57
CA SER A 17 32.14 -1.47 -2.30
C SER A 17 30.92 -0.58 -2.05
N PRO A 18 30.16 -0.19 -3.10
CA PRO A 18 28.88 0.47 -2.86
C PRO A 18 28.05 -0.49 -1.99
N ALA A 19 27.58 0.00 -0.85
CA ALA A 19 26.60 -0.74 -0.06
C ALA A 19 25.34 -0.84 -0.94
N THR A 20 25.12 -2.01 -1.54
CA THR A 20 23.84 -2.31 -2.18
C THR A 20 22.80 -2.19 -1.09
N ALA A 21 21.81 -1.29 -1.26
CA ALA A 21 20.72 -1.20 -0.31
C ALA A 21 20.10 -2.59 -0.17
N GLN A 22 20.04 -3.08 1.05
CA GLN A 22 19.45 -4.39 1.34
C GLN A 22 17.97 -4.33 0.91
N LEU A 23 17.52 -5.32 0.13
CA LEU A 23 16.13 -5.43 -0.26
C LEU A 23 15.22 -5.53 0.97
N PRO A 24 14.03 -4.94 0.95
CA PRO A 24 13.12 -4.99 2.08
C PRO A 24 12.66 -6.43 2.32
N LYS A 25 12.66 -6.87 3.57
CA LYS A 25 12.15 -8.18 4.00
C LYS A 25 10.69 -8.06 4.40
N LEU A 26 9.79 -8.30 3.46
CA LEU A 26 8.35 -8.14 3.61
C LEU A 26 7.67 -9.50 3.77
N ASN A 27 6.61 -9.55 4.54
CA ASN A 27 5.77 -10.73 4.75
C ASN A 27 4.30 -10.30 4.86
N SER A 28 3.42 -10.94 4.09
CA SER A 28 1.98 -10.67 4.16
C SER A 28 1.27 -11.45 5.26
N PHE A 29 1.78 -12.65 5.59
CA PHE A 29 1.23 -13.53 6.62
C PHE A 29 2.31 -14.51 7.11
N ALA A 30 3.18 -14.05 7.99
CA ALA A 30 4.37 -14.78 8.42
C ALA A 30 4.09 -16.16 9.08
N THR A 31 2.87 -16.40 9.58
CA THR A 31 2.45 -17.68 10.19
C THR A 31 1.76 -18.63 9.21
N ALA A 32 1.65 -18.27 7.95
CA ALA A 32 1.02 -19.10 6.93
C ALA A 32 1.75 -20.44 6.74
N SER A 33 0.97 -21.45 6.35
CA SER A 33 1.48 -22.81 6.11
C SER A 33 2.18 -22.98 4.76
N ALA A 34 2.09 -22.01 3.88
CA ALA A 34 2.65 -21.99 2.54
C ALA A 34 3.24 -20.62 2.21
N THR A 35 4.17 -20.56 1.24
CA THR A 35 4.94 -19.34 0.96
C THR A 35 5.17 -19.14 -0.53
N VAL A 36 4.96 -17.92 -1.01
CA VAL A 36 5.43 -17.43 -2.32
C VAL A 36 6.53 -16.39 -2.08
N PHE A 37 7.69 -16.62 -2.62
CA PHE A 37 8.83 -15.71 -2.55
C PHE A 37 8.95 -14.92 -3.86
N ILE A 38 8.81 -13.61 -3.79
CA ILE A 38 9.06 -12.71 -4.92
C ILE A 38 10.54 -12.34 -4.90
N ASP A 39 11.27 -12.86 -5.87
CA ASP A 39 12.72 -12.74 -6.00
C ASP A 39 13.07 -11.59 -6.95
N PHE A 40 13.60 -10.49 -6.41
CA PHE A 40 14.02 -9.29 -7.15
C PHE A 40 15.52 -9.17 -7.34
N ASP A 41 16.33 -9.99 -6.64
CA ASP A 41 17.78 -9.84 -6.59
C ASP A 41 18.53 -10.69 -7.63
N GLY A 42 17.75 -11.42 -8.45
CA GLY A 42 18.28 -12.27 -9.50
C GLY A 42 18.59 -13.67 -9.01
N HIS A 43 18.63 -14.63 -9.94
CA HIS A 43 18.81 -16.03 -9.60
C HIS A 43 19.48 -16.84 -10.71
N TYR A 44 20.36 -17.73 -10.32
CA TYR A 44 20.89 -18.74 -11.22
C TYR A 44 20.04 -20.00 -11.14
N VAL A 45 19.32 -20.32 -12.23
CA VAL A 45 18.39 -21.45 -12.31
C VAL A 45 19.02 -22.58 -13.07
N SER A 46 19.15 -23.73 -12.42
CA SER A 46 19.71 -24.97 -12.96
C SER A 46 18.95 -26.19 -12.43
N GLY A 47 18.83 -27.23 -13.23
CA GLY A 47 18.21 -28.49 -12.85
C GLY A 47 16.69 -28.43 -12.62
N THR A 48 16.00 -27.48 -13.25
CA THR A 48 14.54 -27.30 -13.21
C THR A 48 13.90 -27.68 -14.54
N ALA A 49 12.57 -27.72 -14.59
CA ALA A 49 11.82 -27.97 -15.83
C ALA A 49 12.12 -26.93 -16.93
N TRP A 50 12.66 -25.74 -16.61
CA TRP A 50 13.01 -24.70 -17.57
C TRP A 50 14.37 -24.93 -18.28
N ASN A 51 15.20 -25.81 -17.75
CA ASN A 51 16.59 -25.97 -18.19
C ASN A 51 16.76 -26.91 -19.41
N MET A 52 15.78 -26.97 -20.32
CA MET A 52 15.85 -27.81 -21.53
C MET A 52 16.97 -27.40 -22.50
N THR A 53 17.32 -26.13 -22.52
CA THR A 53 18.36 -25.55 -23.39
C THR A 53 19.61 -25.10 -22.66
N GLY A 54 19.69 -25.31 -21.34
CA GLY A 54 20.80 -24.91 -20.48
C GLY A 54 20.36 -24.12 -19.26
N ASP A 55 21.34 -23.73 -18.48
CA ASP A 55 21.11 -22.96 -17.27
C ASP A 55 20.74 -21.50 -17.58
N ILE A 56 19.94 -20.90 -16.70
CA ILE A 56 19.41 -19.55 -16.88
C ILE A 56 19.97 -18.64 -15.79
N ASN A 57 20.68 -17.59 -16.20
CA ASN A 57 21.18 -16.57 -15.28
C ASN A 57 20.23 -15.35 -15.32
N ALA A 58 19.30 -15.30 -14.37
CA ALA A 58 18.36 -14.18 -14.22
C ALA A 58 19.05 -13.00 -13.54
N LEU A 59 19.09 -11.86 -14.20
CA LEU A 59 19.62 -10.62 -13.63
C LEU A 59 18.64 -10.01 -12.62
N PRO A 60 19.12 -9.24 -11.63
CA PRO A 60 18.28 -8.49 -10.71
C PRO A 60 17.32 -7.55 -11.42
N ALA A 61 16.13 -7.37 -10.89
CA ALA A 61 15.12 -6.46 -11.43
C ALA A 61 15.53 -4.97 -11.36
N GLY A 62 16.40 -4.62 -10.41
CA GLY A 62 16.95 -3.27 -10.26
C GLY A 62 15.95 -2.24 -9.70
N TYR A 63 14.91 -2.68 -9.01
CA TYR A 63 13.90 -1.80 -8.42
C TYR A 63 14.37 -1.14 -7.12
N SER A 64 13.84 0.07 -6.85
CA SER A 64 13.95 0.70 -5.54
C SER A 64 13.12 -0.04 -4.49
N ASN A 65 13.44 0.13 -3.22
CA ASN A 65 12.68 -0.44 -2.11
C ASN A 65 11.21 -0.01 -2.14
N ASP A 66 10.92 1.22 -2.53
CA ASP A 66 9.56 1.75 -2.65
C ASP A 66 8.77 1.07 -3.77
N THR A 67 9.43 0.83 -4.91
CA THR A 67 8.83 0.08 -6.02
C THR A 67 8.52 -1.37 -5.61
N ILE A 68 9.45 -2.01 -4.89
CA ILE A 68 9.25 -3.37 -4.36
C ILE A 68 8.07 -3.40 -3.38
N GLN A 69 7.95 -2.41 -2.49
CA GLN A 69 6.81 -2.31 -1.58
C GLN A 69 5.48 -2.14 -2.31
N GLN A 70 5.43 -1.34 -3.39
CA GLN A 70 4.23 -1.19 -4.21
C GLN A 70 3.83 -2.50 -4.87
N ILE A 71 4.78 -3.19 -5.51
CA ILE A 71 4.53 -4.49 -6.15
C ILE A 71 4.07 -5.50 -5.10
N PHE A 72 4.80 -5.60 -3.99
CA PHE A 72 4.48 -6.50 -2.89
C PHE A 72 3.08 -6.23 -2.33
N GLY A 73 2.71 -4.97 -2.11
CA GLY A 73 1.41 -4.60 -1.54
C GLY A 73 0.24 -5.11 -2.38
N ARG A 74 0.32 -5.00 -3.71
CA ARG A 74 -0.71 -5.51 -4.65
C ARG A 74 -0.79 -7.04 -4.61
N VAL A 75 0.35 -7.72 -4.80
CA VAL A 75 0.38 -9.19 -4.79
C VAL A 75 -0.05 -9.74 -3.43
N ALA A 76 0.35 -9.10 -2.33
CA ALA A 76 -0.08 -9.48 -1.00
C ALA A 76 -1.59 -9.36 -0.82
N GLU A 77 -2.22 -8.38 -1.44
CA GLU A 77 -3.68 -8.19 -1.37
C GLU A 77 -4.42 -9.24 -2.20
N ASP A 78 -3.96 -9.55 -3.42
CA ASP A 78 -4.55 -10.61 -4.26
C ASP A 78 -4.61 -11.95 -3.54
N TYR A 79 -3.59 -12.27 -2.73
CA TYR A 79 -3.51 -13.52 -1.97
C TYR A 79 -3.96 -13.40 -0.51
N ARG A 80 -4.53 -12.27 -0.13
CA ARG A 80 -4.90 -11.97 1.26
C ARG A 80 -5.80 -13.01 1.93
N PRO A 81 -6.83 -13.55 1.27
CA PRO A 81 -7.75 -14.50 1.90
C PRO A 81 -7.11 -15.86 2.21
N PHE A 82 -6.03 -16.20 1.53
CA PHE A 82 -5.45 -17.54 1.61
C PHE A 82 -4.43 -17.67 2.75
N ASN A 83 -4.30 -18.88 3.31
CA ASN A 83 -3.25 -19.23 4.27
C ASN A 83 -1.90 -19.39 3.56
N LEU A 84 -1.52 -18.33 2.85
CA LEU A 84 -0.35 -18.19 1.99
C LEU A 84 0.40 -16.91 2.35
N ASN A 85 1.70 -17.02 2.60
CA ASN A 85 2.56 -15.88 2.83
C ASN A 85 3.22 -15.41 1.52
N ILE A 86 2.95 -14.21 1.10
CA ILE A 86 3.76 -13.53 0.08
C ILE A 86 4.94 -12.90 0.81
N THR A 87 6.17 -13.15 0.35
CA THR A 87 7.37 -12.65 1.01
C THR A 87 8.44 -12.20 0.02
N THR A 88 9.27 -11.27 0.44
CA THR A 88 10.54 -10.90 -0.23
C THR A 88 11.77 -11.36 0.58
N ASP A 89 11.57 -12.15 1.64
CA ASP A 89 12.67 -12.74 2.44
C ASP A 89 12.97 -14.18 1.98
N SER A 90 14.11 -14.38 1.33
CA SER A 90 14.55 -15.69 0.89
C SER A 90 14.74 -16.69 2.05
N ALA A 91 15.01 -16.22 3.27
CA ALA A 91 15.12 -17.10 4.43
C ALA A 91 13.79 -17.76 4.79
N VAL A 92 12.67 -17.03 4.64
CA VAL A 92 11.31 -17.55 4.84
C VAL A 92 10.99 -18.60 3.77
N TYR A 93 11.33 -18.33 2.51
CA TYR A 93 11.17 -19.29 1.42
C TYR A 93 11.93 -20.61 1.71
N TRP A 94 13.19 -20.53 2.09
CA TRP A 94 14.00 -21.73 2.34
C TRP A 94 13.57 -22.51 3.59
N ALA A 95 12.95 -21.85 4.56
CA ALA A 95 12.41 -22.50 5.75
C ALA A 95 11.10 -23.27 5.47
N ALA A 96 10.34 -22.89 4.43
CA ALA A 96 9.09 -23.56 4.07
C ALA A 96 9.35 -24.93 3.39
N PRO A 97 8.46 -25.93 3.59
CA PRO A 97 8.55 -27.22 2.90
C PRO A 97 8.55 -27.05 1.38
N VAL A 98 9.32 -27.87 0.67
CA VAL A 98 9.52 -27.73 -0.79
C VAL A 98 8.22 -27.82 -1.60
N ASN A 99 7.25 -28.60 -1.14
CA ASN A 99 5.92 -28.74 -1.77
C ASN A 99 4.87 -27.73 -1.24
N LYS A 100 5.31 -26.72 -0.47
CA LYS A 100 4.50 -25.62 0.06
C LYS A 100 5.16 -24.27 -0.15
N ARG A 101 6.06 -24.19 -1.12
CA ARG A 101 6.72 -22.95 -1.46
C ARG A 101 6.87 -22.80 -2.97
N MET A 102 6.79 -21.56 -3.44
CA MET A 102 7.02 -21.17 -4.83
C MET A 102 7.93 -19.96 -4.88
N ARG A 103 8.86 -19.95 -5.83
CA ARG A 103 9.66 -18.77 -6.17
C ARG A 103 9.11 -18.13 -7.44
N VAL A 104 8.97 -16.82 -7.44
CA VAL A 104 8.68 -16.03 -8.64
C VAL A 104 9.87 -15.12 -8.90
N ILE A 105 10.59 -15.34 -9.99
CA ILE A 105 11.76 -14.56 -10.35
C ILE A 105 11.33 -13.36 -11.19
N VAL A 106 11.52 -12.16 -10.65
CA VAL A 106 11.28 -10.90 -11.37
C VAL A 106 12.59 -10.42 -11.97
N THR A 107 12.69 -10.42 -13.30
CA THR A 107 13.96 -10.19 -14.00
C THR A 107 13.77 -9.49 -15.35
N PRO A 108 14.74 -8.68 -15.81
CA PRO A 108 14.76 -8.23 -17.19
C PRO A 108 15.20 -9.32 -18.20
N THR A 109 15.69 -10.47 -17.74
CA THR A 109 16.25 -11.56 -18.55
C THR A 109 15.14 -12.42 -19.14
N SER A 110 14.72 -12.15 -20.40
CA SER A 110 13.62 -12.86 -21.09
C SER A 110 14.05 -13.61 -22.35
N GLN A 111 15.30 -13.45 -22.82
CA GLN A 111 15.77 -13.90 -24.15
C GLN A 111 15.69 -15.42 -24.32
N TRP A 112 15.74 -16.17 -23.25
CA TRP A 112 15.68 -17.64 -23.26
C TRP A 112 14.24 -18.16 -23.51
N TYR A 113 13.22 -17.34 -23.19
CA TYR A 113 11.81 -17.71 -23.34
C TYR A 113 11.14 -17.01 -24.53
N GLY A 114 11.27 -15.67 -24.65
CA GLY A 114 10.69 -14.87 -25.73
C GLY A 114 9.84 -13.70 -25.25
N ALA A 115 8.86 -13.29 -26.06
CA ALA A 115 8.05 -12.10 -25.83
C ALA A 115 6.79 -12.44 -25.01
N ALA A 116 6.92 -12.48 -23.68
CA ALA A 116 5.82 -12.65 -22.73
C ALA A 116 6.03 -11.76 -21.50
N GLY A 117 4.97 -11.39 -20.80
CA GLY A 117 5.05 -10.65 -19.53
C GLY A 117 5.56 -11.53 -18.38
N GLY A 118 5.20 -12.81 -18.41
CA GLY A 118 5.63 -13.83 -17.48
C GLY A 118 5.41 -15.21 -18.04
N VAL A 119 5.77 -16.24 -17.29
CA VAL A 119 5.49 -17.65 -17.60
C VAL A 119 5.59 -18.52 -16.35
N ALA A 120 4.67 -19.46 -16.22
CA ALA A 120 4.69 -20.47 -15.18
C ALA A 120 4.14 -21.82 -15.70
N TYR A 121 4.54 -22.91 -15.05
CA TYR A 121 3.89 -24.20 -15.27
C TYR A 121 2.63 -24.33 -14.42
N VAL A 122 1.54 -24.69 -15.05
CA VAL A 122 0.25 -24.88 -14.36
C VAL A 122 0.34 -26.02 -13.34
N GLY A 123 -0.04 -25.74 -12.09
CA GLY A 123 -0.01 -26.70 -10.99
C GLY A 123 1.38 -27.01 -10.42
N SER A 124 2.40 -26.24 -10.76
CA SER A 124 3.78 -26.50 -10.33
C SER A 124 4.03 -26.23 -8.85
N PHE A 125 3.15 -25.52 -8.15
CA PHE A 125 3.29 -25.21 -6.72
C PHE A 125 3.51 -26.46 -5.85
N VAL A 126 2.84 -27.56 -6.19
CA VAL A 126 2.91 -28.83 -5.42
C VAL A 126 3.88 -29.85 -5.99
N TRP A 127 4.68 -29.51 -7.01
CA TRP A 127 5.63 -30.48 -7.61
C TRP A 127 6.71 -30.94 -6.64
N GLY A 128 7.04 -30.14 -5.63
CA GLY A 128 8.06 -30.51 -4.65
C GLY A 128 9.49 -30.36 -5.18
N ASP A 129 9.70 -29.50 -6.15
CA ASP A 129 11.00 -29.11 -6.69
C ASP A 129 11.20 -27.58 -6.63
N ASN A 130 12.26 -27.05 -7.23
CA ASN A 130 12.56 -25.63 -7.22
C ASN A 130 12.28 -24.96 -8.57
N THR A 131 11.40 -25.53 -9.41
CA THR A 131 11.00 -24.92 -10.69
C THR A 131 10.24 -23.62 -10.42
N PRO A 132 10.79 -22.44 -10.79
CA PRO A 132 10.17 -21.15 -10.47
C PRO A 132 9.12 -20.73 -11.49
N ALA A 133 8.27 -19.79 -11.11
CA ALA A 133 7.58 -18.91 -12.04
C ALA A 133 8.47 -17.72 -12.42
N TRP A 134 8.14 -17.03 -13.53
CA TRP A 134 8.94 -15.95 -14.08
C TRP A 134 8.08 -14.75 -14.41
N VAL A 135 8.60 -13.55 -14.15
CA VAL A 135 8.02 -12.28 -14.60
C VAL A 135 9.11 -11.45 -15.24
N PHE A 136 8.91 -11.06 -16.50
CA PHE A 136 9.88 -10.34 -17.32
C PHE A 136 9.63 -8.83 -17.27
N CYS A 137 10.12 -8.19 -16.23
CA CYS A 137 9.80 -6.81 -15.88
C CYS A 137 10.13 -5.80 -17.00
N ALA A 138 11.18 -6.00 -17.77
CA ALA A 138 11.54 -5.12 -18.89
C ALA A 138 10.47 -5.13 -20.00
N LEU A 139 9.86 -6.29 -20.29
CA LEU A 139 8.78 -6.43 -21.26
C LEU A 139 7.46 -5.80 -20.76
N LEU A 140 7.32 -5.64 -19.47
CA LEU A 140 6.23 -4.92 -18.80
C LEU A 140 6.53 -3.43 -18.59
N GLY A 141 7.57 -2.91 -19.27
CA GLY A 141 7.99 -1.51 -19.19
C GLY A 141 8.40 -1.08 -17.78
N ASN A 142 8.80 -2.01 -16.91
CA ASN A 142 9.16 -1.82 -15.51
C ASN A 142 8.07 -1.08 -14.68
N ARG A 143 6.80 -1.19 -15.09
CA ARG A 143 5.68 -0.55 -14.41
C ARG A 143 5.27 -1.38 -13.18
N PRO A 144 5.28 -0.82 -11.97
CA PRO A 144 5.01 -1.59 -10.74
C PRO A 144 3.68 -2.35 -10.78
N LYS A 145 2.60 -1.67 -11.24
CA LYS A 145 1.28 -2.32 -11.39
C LYS A 145 1.34 -3.52 -12.34
N TRP A 146 1.89 -3.36 -13.53
CA TRP A 146 1.92 -4.44 -14.52
C TRP A 146 2.77 -5.63 -14.06
N VAL A 147 3.85 -5.35 -13.34
CA VAL A 147 4.69 -6.40 -12.74
C VAL A 147 3.95 -7.14 -11.63
N ALA A 148 3.19 -6.43 -10.77
CA ALA A 148 2.38 -7.06 -9.73
C ALA A 148 1.28 -7.93 -10.32
N GLU A 149 0.53 -7.43 -11.31
CA GLU A 149 -0.50 -8.20 -12.03
C GLU A 149 0.09 -9.48 -12.66
N ALA A 150 1.26 -9.37 -13.31
CA ALA A 150 1.93 -10.52 -13.87
C ALA A 150 2.40 -11.51 -12.79
N ILE A 151 2.90 -11.04 -11.63
CA ILE A 151 3.26 -11.92 -10.52
C ILE A 151 2.05 -12.70 -10.03
N SER A 152 0.94 -12.02 -9.75
CA SER A 152 -0.28 -12.68 -9.28
C SER A 152 -0.82 -13.66 -10.30
N HIS A 153 -0.79 -13.31 -11.59
CA HIS A 153 -1.19 -14.18 -12.69
C HIS A 153 -0.31 -15.44 -12.78
N GLU A 154 1.02 -15.29 -12.79
CA GLU A 154 1.94 -16.44 -12.91
C GLU A 154 1.90 -17.34 -11.66
N VAL A 155 1.76 -16.76 -10.48
CA VAL A 155 1.51 -17.55 -9.25
C VAL A 155 0.18 -18.30 -9.36
N GLY A 156 -0.87 -17.66 -9.90
CA GLY A 156 -2.14 -18.31 -10.18
C GLY A 156 -1.99 -19.57 -11.05
N HIS A 157 -1.17 -19.52 -12.11
CA HIS A 157 -0.81 -20.70 -12.89
C HIS A 157 -0.16 -21.78 -12.03
N THR A 158 0.82 -21.43 -11.21
CA THR A 158 1.46 -22.43 -10.34
C THR A 158 0.46 -23.12 -9.41
N LEU A 159 -0.58 -22.41 -8.99
CA LEU A 159 -1.66 -22.90 -8.13
C LEU A 159 -2.76 -23.68 -8.89
N GLY A 160 -2.62 -23.84 -10.22
CA GLY A 160 -3.50 -24.69 -11.04
C GLY A 160 -4.47 -23.95 -11.93
N LEU A 161 -4.42 -22.61 -11.99
CA LEU A 161 -5.32 -21.81 -12.81
C LEU A 161 -4.89 -21.75 -14.27
N GLN A 162 -5.88 -21.67 -15.16
CA GLN A 162 -5.75 -21.38 -16.58
C GLN A 162 -6.14 -19.92 -16.84
N HIS A 163 -5.83 -19.39 -18.04
CA HIS A 163 -6.31 -18.05 -18.42
C HIS A 163 -7.83 -17.99 -18.40
N GLN A 164 -8.37 -16.84 -18.05
CA GLN A 164 -9.76 -16.50 -18.26
C GLN A 164 -9.92 -15.76 -19.60
N SER A 165 -10.59 -16.45 -20.54
CA SER A 165 -10.70 -16.05 -21.93
C SER A 165 -12.07 -15.47 -22.25
N VAL A 166 -12.17 -14.75 -23.37
CA VAL A 166 -13.42 -14.18 -23.87
C VAL A 166 -13.94 -15.01 -25.01
N TYR A 167 -15.26 -15.29 -24.98
CA TYR A 167 -15.96 -16.05 -25.99
C TYR A 167 -17.18 -15.29 -26.50
N ASP A 168 -17.53 -15.50 -27.77
CA ASP A 168 -18.78 -15.02 -28.34
C ASP A 168 -19.98 -15.93 -27.96
N ALA A 169 -21.18 -15.52 -28.36
CA ALA A 169 -22.41 -16.30 -28.09
C ALA A 169 -22.44 -17.68 -28.76
N SER A 170 -21.58 -17.93 -29.76
CA SER A 170 -21.43 -19.21 -30.46
C SER A 170 -20.28 -20.03 -29.88
N CYS A 171 -19.71 -19.62 -28.74
CA CYS A 171 -18.59 -20.30 -28.08
C CYS A 171 -17.25 -20.27 -28.85
N HIS A 172 -17.06 -19.30 -29.75
CA HIS A 172 -15.75 -19.10 -30.36
C HIS A 172 -14.92 -18.18 -29.45
N LYS A 173 -13.67 -18.57 -29.17
CA LYS A 173 -12.75 -17.74 -28.39
C LYS A 173 -12.42 -16.49 -29.20
N THR A 174 -12.76 -15.32 -28.68
CA THR A 174 -12.50 -14.02 -29.28
C THR A 174 -11.24 -13.35 -28.73
N ALA A 175 -10.85 -13.67 -27.49
CA ALA A 175 -9.61 -13.24 -26.88
C ALA A 175 -9.08 -14.31 -25.91
N GLU A 176 -7.75 -14.46 -25.87
CA GLU A 176 -7.07 -15.37 -24.92
C GLU A 176 -7.21 -14.87 -23.47
N TYR A 177 -7.17 -13.57 -23.29
CA TYR A 177 -7.25 -12.91 -21.99
C TYR A 177 -8.46 -11.99 -21.93
N SER A 178 -9.27 -12.09 -20.89
CA SER A 178 -10.25 -11.07 -20.56
C SER A 178 -9.52 -9.81 -20.05
N THR A 179 -9.73 -8.68 -20.71
CA THR A 179 -9.17 -7.38 -20.30
C THR A 179 -10.10 -6.64 -19.34
N GLY A 180 -11.20 -7.27 -18.95
CA GLY A 180 -12.17 -6.73 -18.04
C GLY A 180 -13.12 -5.70 -18.65
N LEU A 181 -13.79 -4.96 -17.78
CA LEU A 181 -14.87 -4.03 -18.12
C LEU A 181 -14.72 -2.73 -17.32
N GLY A 182 -15.28 -1.67 -17.86
CA GLY A 182 -15.39 -0.40 -17.18
C GLY A 182 -14.10 0.43 -17.15
N THR A 183 -14.15 1.50 -16.38
CA THR A 183 -13.06 2.45 -16.17
C THR A 183 -13.20 3.11 -14.79
N GLY A 184 -12.19 3.84 -14.34
CA GLY A 184 -12.20 4.51 -13.05
C GLY A 184 -11.86 3.54 -11.90
N GLU A 185 -12.27 3.88 -10.70
CA GLU A 185 -11.92 3.14 -9.50
C GLU A 185 -12.47 1.72 -9.49
N ILE A 186 -13.73 1.55 -9.91
CA ILE A 186 -14.42 0.26 -9.99
C ILE A 186 -14.21 -0.49 -11.31
N GLY A 187 -13.42 0.05 -12.26
CA GLY A 187 -13.09 -0.64 -13.51
C GLY A 187 -12.37 -1.95 -13.19
N TRP A 188 -12.91 -3.06 -13.66
CA TRP A 188 -12.56 -4.39 -13.19
C TRP A 188 -11.98 -5.30 -14.28
N ALA A 189 -11.06 -6.20 -13.89
CA ALA A 189 -10.62 -7.34 -14.69
C ALA A 189 -10.28 -8.55 -13.81
N PRO A 190 -10.43 -9.79 -14.34
CA PRO A 190 -9.96 -10.97 -13.64
C PRO A 190 -8.42 -11.04 -13.65
N ILE A 191 -7.82 -11.48 -12.53
CA ILE A 191 -6.35 -11.67 -12.40
C ILE A 191 -5.84 -12.66 -13.45
N MET A 192 -6.58 -13.75 -13.73
CA MET A 192 -6.21 -14.73 -14.77
C MET A 192 -6.56 -14.26 -16.21
N GLY A 193 -7.00 -13.01 -16.37
CA GLY A 193 -7.09 -12.27 -17.61
C GLY A 193 -5.88 -11.36 -17.84
N ALA A 194 -6.13 -10.09 -18.16
CA ALA A 194 -5.09 -9.06 -18.36
C ALA A 194 -5.52 -7.74 -17.70
N GLY A 195 -5.33 -7.62 -16.40
CA GLY A 195 -5.77 -6.51 -15.56
C GLY A 195 -4.94 -5.23 -15.64
N TYR A 196 -3.97 -5.14 -16.55
CA TYR A 196 -3.00 -4.04 -16.61
C TYR A 196 -3.59 -2.62 -16.61
N TYR A 197 -4.78 -2.46 -17.18
CA TYR A 197 -5.43 -1.16 -17.40
C TYR A 197 -6.62 -0.92 -16.48
N GLN A 198 -7.03 -1.93 -15.69
CA GLN A 198 -8.13 -1.80 -14.75
C GLN A 198 -7.62 -1.50 -13.34
N ASN A 199 -8.41 -0.78 -12.55
CA ASN A 199 -8.01 -0.46 -11.18
C ASN A 199 -8.26 -1.64 -10.23
N HIS A 200 -9.44 -2.24 -10.33
CA HIS A 200 -9.91 -3.34 -9.50
C HIS A 200 -9.62 -4.67 -10.21
N THR A 201 -8.75 -5.50 -9.65
CA THR A 201 -8.43 -6.82 -10.19
C THR A 201 -8.69 -7.89 -9.14
N THR A 202 -9.41 -8.96 -9.49
CA THR A 202 -9.83 -9.97 -8.52
C THR A 202 -9.74 -11.38 -9.09
N TRP A 203 -9.75 -12.38 -8.22
CA TRP A 203 -10.08 -13.75 -8.58
C TRP A 203 -11.51 -13.82 -9.08
N ASN A 204 -11.80 -14.70 -10.02
CA ASN A 204 -13.09 -14.70 -10.71
C ASN A 204 -13.64 -16.12 -10.95
N ILE A 205 -14.93 -16.19 -11.21
CA ILE A 205 -15.58 -17.38 -11.77
C ILE A 205 -15.93 -17.09 -13.23
N GLY A 206 -15.26 -17.75 -14.16
CA GLY A 206 -15.48 -17.47 -15.57
C GLY A 206 -14.96 -18.56 -16.50
N PRO A 207 -15.25 -18.46 -17.80
CA PRO A 207 -14.78 -19.42 -18.78
C PRO A 207 -13.26 -19.33 -18.93
N ASN A 208 -12.60 -20.49 -18.87
CA ASN A 208 -11.15 -20.57 -19.04
C ASN A 208 -10.74 -20.73 -20.50
N THR A 209 -9.43 -20.85 -20.74
CA THR A 209 -8.86 -20.95 -22.10
C THR A 209 -9.22 -22.25 -22.84
N ILE A 210 -9.78 -23.27 -22.17
CA ILE A 210 -10.11 -24.56 -22.79
C ILE A 210 -11.35 -24.42 -23.69
N ASN A 211 -12.45 -23.91 -23.13
CA ASN A 211 -13.67 -23.59 -23.88
C ASN A 211 -14.65 -22.76 -23.03
N CYS A 212 -15.71 -22.25 -23.66
CA CYS A 212 -16.69 -21.37 -23.00
C CYS A 212 -17.54 -22.07 -21.92
N SER A 213 -17.60 -23.39 -21.91
CA SER A 213 -18.35 -24.18 -20.92
C SER A 213 -17.49 -24.68 -19.76
N THR A 214 -16.18 -24.55 -19.87
CA THR A 214 -15.26 -24.88 -18.78
C THR A 214 -15.11 -23.67 -17.86
N ILE A 215 -16.02 -23.61 -16.89
CA ILE A 215 -16.03 -22.53 -15.90
C ILE A 215 -14.98 -22.83 -14.83
N GLN A 216 -14.06 -21.90 -14.67
CA GLN A 216 -13.02 -21.93 -13.64
C GLN A 216 -13.45 -21.05 -12.47
N ASN A 217 -13.48 -21.61 -11.28
CA ASN A 217 -13.56 -20.87 -10.03
C ASN A 217 -12.14 -20.75 -9.47
N ASP A 218 -11.52 -19.59 -9.69
CA ASP A 218 -10.15 -19.31 -9.29
C ASP A 218 -9.96 -19.51 -7.79
N PHE A 219 -10.88 -18.97 -7.01
CA PHE A 219 -10.82 -19.00 -5.56
C PHE A 219 -10.86 -20.43 -5.00
N ASP A 220 -11.79 -21.26 -5.52
CA ASP A 220 -11.91 -22.65 -5.10
C ASP A 220 -10.67 -23.48 -5.46
N ILE A 221 -10.13 -23.30 -6.65
CA ILE A 221 -8.92 -23.99 -7.09
C ILE A 221 -7.74 -23.66 -6.18
N ILE A 222 -7.52 -22.36 -5.91
CA ILE A 222 -6.41 -21.92 -5.04
C ILE A 222 -6.54 -22.53 -3.65
N ARG A 223 -7.72 -22.42 -3.00
CA ARG A 223 -7.92 -22.85 -1.62
C ARG A 223 -7.92 -24.36 -1.40
N THR A 224 -8.31 -25.17 -2.43
CA THR A 224 -8.50 -26.60 -2.27
C THR A 224 -7.35 -27.45 -2.80
N ASN A 225 -6.74 -27.07 -3.93
CA ASN A 225 -5.81 -27.96 -4.64
C ASN A 225 -4.37 -27.90 -4.09
N ASN A 226 -4.04 -26.89 -3.31
CA ASN A 226 -2.66 -26.61 -2.88
C ASN A 226 -2.38 -26.92 -1.41
N GLY A 227 -3.38 -27.36 -0.66
CA GLY A 227 -3.27 -27.88 0.70
C GLY A 227 -2.94 -26.84 1.78
N PHE A 228 -3.20 -25.53 1.53
CA PHE A 228 -3.02 -24.49 2.53
C PHE A 228 -4.33 -23.84 3.00
N GLY A 229 -5.41 -23.86 2.18
CA GLY A 229 -6.73 -23.34 2.56
C GLY A 229 -6.80 -21.82 2.72
N LEU A 230 -7.76 -21.36 3.51
CA LEU A 230 -7.99 -19.94 3.81
C LEU A 230 -7.36 -19.55 5.14
N ARG A 231 -7.20 -18.24 5.33
CA ARG A 231 -7.00 -17.66 6.66
C ARG A 231 -8.25 -17.88 7.51
N PRO A 232 -8.11 -18.04 8.83
CA PRO A 232 -9.25 -17.99 9.72
C PRO A 232 -10.01 -16.67 9.55
N ASP A 233 -11.33 -16.74 9.69
CA ASP A 233 -12.20 -15.59 9.85
C ASP A 233 -11.77 -14.78 11.09
N ASP A 234 -11.72 -13.46 10.97
CA ASP A 234 -11.21 -12.58 12.04
C ASP A 234 -12.33 -11.87 12.82
N HIS A 235 -13.54 -11.79 12.26
CA HIS A 235 -14.70 -11.22 12.93
C HIS A 235 -15.94 -12.11 12.79
N GLY A 236 -16.91 -11.94 13.67
CA GLY A 236 -18.11 -12.78 13.62
C GLY A 236 -19.16 -12.25 12.65
N ASN A 237 -19.83 -13.16 11.95
CA ASN A 237 -20.77 -12.90 10.85
C ASN A 237 -22.20 -12.52 11.29
N ASN A 238 -22.43 -12.22 12.57
CA ASN A 238 -23.75 -11.85 13.09
C ASN A 238 -23.67 -11.04 14.39
N ASN A 239 -24.78 -10.40 14.77
CA ASN A 239 -24.84 -9.53 15.94
C ASN A 239 -24.44 -10.20 17.26
N SER A 240 -24.66 -11.51 17.41
CA SER A 240 -24.30 -12.23 18.65
C SER A 240 -22.80 -12.51 18.77
N ALA A 241 -22.07 -12.50 17.64
CA ALA A 241 -20.63 -12.67 17.57
C ALA A 241 -19.89 -11.37 17.19
N ALA A 242 -20.61 -10.24 17.18
CA ALA A 242 -20.06 -8.95 16.75
C ALA A 242 -18.88 -8.50 17.60
N THR A 243 -17.84 -8.02 16.94
CA THR A 243 -16.64 -7.46 17.58
C THR A 243 -16.95 -6.06 18.12
N PRO A 244 -16.76 -5.78 19.43
CA PRO A 244 -16.99 -4.46 19.96
C PRO A 244 -16.00 -3.44 19.42
N ILE A 245 -16.48 -2.28 18.97
CA ILE A 245 -15.65 -1.15 18.62
C ILE A 245 -15.15 -0.45 19.87
N ASN A 246 -13.84 -0.33 20.02
CA ASN A 246 -13.22 0.44 21.10
C ASN A 246 -13.12 1.91 20.68
N VAL A 247 -13.98 2.75 21.26
CA VAL A 247 -13.94 4.20 21.07
C VAL A 247 -12.94 4.82 22.02
N LEU A 248 -12.00 5.58 21.50
CA LEU A 248 -10.94 6.24 22.27
C LEU A 248 -11.46 7.49 23.01
N GLY A 249 -10.68 8.01 23.95
CA GLY A 249 -11.06 9.18 24.75
C GLY A 249 -11.26 10.47 23.94
N ASP A 250 -10.77 10.53 22.70
CA ASP A 250 -10.98 11.63 21.75
C ASP A 250 -12.17 11.35 20.79
N ALA A 251 -12.98 10.36 21.12
CA ALA A 251 -14.14 9.91 20.37
C ALA A 251 -13.82 9.28 19.00
N SER A 252 -12.55 9.02 18.69
CA SER A 252 -12.14 8.30 17.48
C SER A 252 -12.14 6.79 17.71
N PHE A 253 -12.25 6.05 16.61
CA PHE A 253 -12.04 4.60 16.60
C PHE A 253 -11.44 4.14 15.28
N ALA A 254 -10.77 2.99 15.31
CA ALA A 254 -10.36 2.28 14.11
C ALA A 254 -10.41 0.77 14.37
N VAL A 255 -10.82 0.04 13.35
CA VAL A 255 -10.80 -1.43 13.31
C VAL A 255 -10.37 -1.87 11.92
N ASN A 256 -9.69 -3.01 11.85
CA ASN A 256 -9.34 -3.66 10.60
C ASN A 256 -10.16 -4.93 10.47
N GLY A 257 -10.43 -5.39 9.27
CA GLY A 257 -11.07 -6.66 9.01
C GLY A 257 -10.64 -7.25 7.67
N LEU A 258 -10.94 -8.51 7.47
CA LEU A 258 -10.64 -9.27 6.26
C LEU A 258 -11.90 -9.99 5.78
N ILE A 259 -12.50 -9.51 4.72
CA ILE A 259 -13.49 -10.33 3.99
C ILE A 259 -12.72 -11.43 3.28
N ASN A 260 -12.87 -12.68 3.74
CA ASN A 260 -12.08 -13.80 3.27
C ASN A 260 -12.82 -14.75 2.31
N THR A 261 -14.14 -14.61 2.19
CA THR A 261 -15.00 -15.30 1.21
C THR A 261 -16.16 -14.39 0.78
N SER A 262 -16.85 -14.71 -0.31
CA SER A 262 -18.06 -13.97 -0.73
C SER A 262 -19.27 -14.15 0.20
N SER A 263 -19.21 -15.05 1.16
CA SER A 263 -20.25 -15.24 2.19
C SER A 263 -19.85 -14.70 3.56
N ASP A 264 -18.66 -14.18 3.66
CA ASP A 264 -18.12 -13.57 4.86
C ASP A 264 -18.63 -12.14 5.03
N VAL A 265 -19.03 -11.80 6.24
CA VAL A 265 -19.40 -10.46 6.63
C VAL A 265 -18.87 -10.18 8.04
N ASP A 266 -18.22 -9.08 8.23
CA ASP A 266 -17.70 -8.69 9.52
C ASP A 266 -18.70 -7.81 10.26
N VAL A 267 -19.11 -8.23 11.46
CA VAL A 267 -20.06 -7.48 12.27
C VAL A 267 -19.37 -6.83 13.47
N PHE A 268 -19.49 -5.51 13.53
CA PHE A 268 -18.98 -4.72 14.64
C PHE A 268 -20.11 -4.13 15.46
N LYS A 269 -19.92 -4.12 16.80
CA LYS A 269 -20.87 -3.55 17.74
C LYS A 269 -20.41 -2.16 18.17
N LEU A 270 -21.33 -1.20 18.14
CA LEU A 270 -21.12 0.19 18.56
C LEU A 270 -22.19 0.61 19.57
N ASP A 271 -21.78 0.84 20.81
CA ASP A 271 -22.67 1.31 21.87
C ASP A 271 -22.63 2.85 21.94
N ILE A 272 -23.77 3.50 21.71
CA ILE A 272 -23.95 4.95 21.69
C ILE A 272 -24.63 5.39 22.99
N PRO A 273 -23.95 6.10 23.91
CA PRO A 273 -24.50 6.46 25.21
C PRO A 273 -25.46 7.66 25.18
N ALA A 274 -25.35 8.53 24.17
CA ALA A 274 -26.18 9.72 23.97
C ALA A 274 -26.26 10.05 22.48
N THR A 275 -27.21 10.90 22.09
CA THR A 275 -27.36 11.32 20.70
C THR A 275 -26.05 11.90 20.16
N THR A 276 -25.53 11.31 19.08
CA THR A 276 -24.17 11.49 18.58
C THR A 276 -24.17 11.49 17.05
N SER A 277 -23.32 12.26 16.41
CA SER A 277 -23.05 12.16 14.99
C SER A 277 -21.94 11.10 14.78
N LEU A 278 -22.24 10.09 13.99
CA LEU A 278 -21.28 9.09 13.52
C LEU A 278 -20.75 9.49 12.14
N LYS A 279 -19.44 9.66 12.04
CA LYS A 279 -18.72 9.74 10.75
C LYS A 279 -17.70 8.64 10.70
N LEU A 280 -17.76 7.80 9.68
CA LEU A 280 -16.73 6.77 9.44
C LEU A 280 -16.45 6.59 7.95
N ASN A 281 -15.26 6.08 7.66
CA ASN A 281 -14.87 5.57 6.37
C ASN A 281 -14.38 4.13 6.52
N ALA A 282 -14.94 3.24 5.72
CA ALA A 282 -14.42 1.90 5.50
C ALA A 282 -13.63 1.92 4.19
N ILE A 283 -12.34 1.70 4.28
CA ILE A 283 -11.39 1.86 3.16
C ILE A 283 -10.72 0.51 2.91
N PRO A 284 -10.77 -0.02 1.68
CA PRO A 284 -10.07 -1.25 1.35
C PRO A 284 -8.55 -1.05 1.40
N GLN A 285 -7.82 -2.13 1.66
CA GLN A 285 -6.37 -2.10 1.56
C GLN A 285 -5.95 -1.70 0.15
N ASN A 286 -5.11 -0.67 0.06
CA ASN A 286 -4.70 -0.12 -1.22
C ASN A 286 -3.22 0.29 -1.22
N VAL A 287 -2.67 0.60 -2.38
CA VAL A 287 -1.30 1.06 -2.59
C VAL A 287 -1.19 2.47 -3.15
N GLY A 288 -2.31 3.15 -3.31
CA GLY A 288 -2.35 4.51 -3.91
C GLY A 288 -3.73 5.15 -3.89
N ASN A 289 -3.88 6.25 -4.64
CA ASN A 289 -5.13 6.97 -4.77
C ASN A 289 -6.18 6.15 -5.53
N ASN A 290 -7.46 6.46 -5.32
CA ASN A 290 -8.61 5.77 -5.93
C ASN A 290 -8.59 4.28 -5.59
N ASP A 291 -8.23 3.96 -4.36
CA ASP A 291 -8.11 2.60 -3.81
C ASP A 291 -7.33 1.65 -4.75
N ASP A 292 -6.25 2.16 -5.36
CA ASP A 292 -5.43 1.47 -6.35
C ASP A 292 -4.81 0.18 -5.77
N GLY A 293 -5.12 -0.97 -6.37
CA GLY A 293 -4.69 -2.30 -5.92
C GLY A 293 -5.53 -2.88 -4.79
N ALA A 294 -6.73 -2.36 -4.55
CA ALA A 294 -7.71 -2.96 -3.66
C ALA A 294 -8.46 -4.09 -4.36
N ASN A 295 -8.83 -5.13 -3.59
CA ASN A 295 -9.54 -6.30 -4.09
C ASN A 295 -10.97 -6.43 -3.52
N VAL A 296 -11.35 -5.62 -2.54
CA VAL A 296 -12.69 -5.61 -1.96
C VAL A 296 -13.43 -4.32 -2.27
N ASP A 297 -14.65 -4.44 -2.79
CA ASP A 297 -15.63 -3.37 -2.94
C ASP A 297 -16.53 -3.38 -1.70
N ILE A 298 -16.39 -2.36 -0.85
CA ILE A 298 -16.93 -2.37 0.50
C ILE A 298 -18.36 -1.82 0.52
N LYS A 299 -19.26 -2.61 1.12
CA LYS A 299 -20.57 -2.14 1.59
C LYS A 299 -20.59 -2.11 3.12
N VAL A 300 -21.03 -1.00 3.69
CA VAL A 300 -21.33 -0.90 5.12
C VAL A 300 -22.83 -0.81 5.32
N THR A 301 -23.40 -1.74 6.10
CA THR A 301 -24.80 -1.69 6.52
C THR A 301 -24.88 -1.36 8.00
N LEU A 302 -25.62 -0.30 8.32
CA LEU A 302 -25.87 0.14 9.70
C LEU A 302 -27.19 -0.45 10.20
N LEU A 303 -27.11 -1.17 11.34
CA LEU A 303 -28.29 -1.74 11.99
C LEU A 303 -28.52 -1.10 13.35
N TYR A 304 -29.81 -1.02 13.75
CA TYR A 304 -30.23 -0.80 15.14
C TYR A 304 -30.90 -2.07 15.65
N GLY A 305 -30.27 -2.77 16.58
CA GLY A 305 -30.67 -4.15 16.87
C GLY A 305 -30.52 -5.02 15.62
N ASN A 306 -31.63 -5.58 15.13
CA ASN A 306 -31.66 -6.37 13.88
C ASN A 306 -32.24 -5.61 12.67
N ASP A 307 -32.66 -4.37 12.88
CA ASP A 307 -33.31 -3.59 11.83
C ASP A 307 -32.28 -2.76 11.05
N THR A 308 -32.31 -2.88 9.73
CA THR A 308 -31.45 -2.07 8.85
C THR A 308 -31.92 -0.62 8.88
N ILE A 309 -31.01 0.28 9.26
CA ILE A 309 -31.24 1.72 9.18
C ILE A 309 -30.88 2.21 7.78
N ASN A 310 -29.70 1.88 7.29
CA ASN A 310 -29.21 2.27 5.98
C ASN A 310 -28.07 1.37 5.52
N SER A 311 -27.82 1.38 4.19
CA SER A 311 -26.66 0.73 3.58
C SER A 311 -25.90 1.75 2.74
N TYR A 312 -24.57 1.71 2.83
CA TYR A 312 -23.66 2.64 2.19
C TYR A 312 -22.76 1.84 1.25
N ASN A 313 -22.99 2.04 -0.06
CA ASN A 313 -22.24 1.40 -1.14
C ASN A 313 -22.23 2.38 -2.33
N PRO A 314 -21.25 3.28 -2.41
CA PRO A 314 -21.17 4.24 -3.52
C PRO A 314 -20.88 3.50 -4.83
N SER A 315 -21.71 3.67 -5.83
CA SER A 315 -21.67 2.90 -7.09
C SER A 315 -20.43 3.12 -7.98
N THR A 316 -19.52 4.01 -7.59
CA THR A 316 -18.32 4.37 -8.37
C THR A 316 -17.03 4.30 -7.53
N LEU A 317 -17.12 3.88 -6.27
CA LEU A 317 -16.00 3.80 -5.34
C LEU A 317 -15.97 2.41 -4.70
N LEU A 318 -14.78 1.95 -4.34
CA LEU A 318 -14.56 0.70 -3.62
C LEU A 318 -14.65 0.86 -2.09
N ASN A 319 -14.67 2.09 -1.60
CA ASN A 319 -14.81 2.43 -0.19
C ASN A 319 -16.23 2.86 0.15
N ALA A 320 -16.58 2.79 1.44
CA ALA A 320 -17.88 3.23 1.94
C ALA A 320 -17.73 4.24 3.07
N GLY A 321 -18.47 5.34 3.00
CA GLY A 321 -18.54 6.37 4.05
C GLY A 321 -19.89 6.42 4.71
N VAL A 322 -19.93 6.54 6.04
CA VAL A 322 -21.14 6.76 6.82
C VAL A 322 -21.07 8.14 7.47
N ASP A 323 -22.11 8.95 7.27
CA ASP A 323 -22.31 10.23 7.95
C ASP A 323 -23.76 10.29 8.38
N THR A 324 -24.03 10.09 9.69
CA THR A 324 -25.39 10.02 10.19
C THR A 324 -25.46 10.37 11.69
N ASN A 325 -26.65 10.75 12.16
CA ASN A 325 -26.90 10.98 13.56
C ASN A 325 -27.56 9.75 14.19
N LEU A 326 -27.03 9.33 15.32
CA LEU A 326 -27.49 8.16 16.08
C LEU A 326 -28.07 8.61 17.42
N ASN A 327 -29.20 8.05 17.83
CA ASN A 327 -29.71 8.18 19.19
C ASN A 327 -28.95 7.23 20.13
N ALA A 328 -29.12 7.40 21.44
CA ALA A 328 -28.58 6.43 22.42
C ALA A 328 -29.11 5.02 22.12
N GLY A 329 -28.21 4.03 22.13
CA GLY A 329 -28.56 2.64 21.85
C GLY A 329 -27.39 1.81 21.35
N THR A 330 -27.65 0.55 21.06
CA THR A 330 -26.67 -0.38 20.48
C THR A 330 -26.89 -0.52 18.98
N TYR A 331 -25.85 -0.25 18.22
CA TYR A 331 -25.81 -0.33 16.77
C TYR A 331 -24.82 -1.41 16.30
N TYR A 332 -25.03 -1.90 15.10
CA TYR A 332 -24.10 -2.80 14.45
C TYR A 332 -23.73 -2.26 13.08
N LEU A 333 -22.45 -2.37 12.77
CA LEU A 333 -21.90 -2.12 11.42
C LEU A 333 -21.62 -3.49 10.82
N VAL A 334 -22.30 -3.81 9.73
CA VAL A 334 -22.04 -5.02 8.94
C VAL A 334 -21.23 -4.59 7.73
N VAL A 335 -20.02 -5.08 7.62
CA VAL A 335 -19.11 -4.86 6.50
C VAL A 335 -19.13 -6.09 5.62
N ASP A 336 -19.28 -5.88 4.33
CA ASP A 336 -19.49 -6.91 3.32
C ASP A 336 -18.69 -6.55 2.07
N GLY A 337 -18.11 -7.54 1.41
CA GLY A 337 -17.55 -7.39 0.08
C GLY A 337 -18.64 -7.60 -0.95
N VAL A 338 -18.85 -6.65 -1.85
CA VAL A 338 -19.95 -6.70 -2.82
C VAL A 338 -19.45 -6.57 -4.26
N GLY A 339 -20.26 -7.01 -5.19
CA GLY A 339 -20.03 -6.74 -6.62
C GLY A 339 -20.45 -5.32 -6.99
N ASN A 340 -20.11 -4.95 -8.22
CA ASN A 340 -20.55 -3.72 -8.83
C ASN A 340 -21.11 -3.97 -10.24
N ILE A 341 -21.29 -2.92 -11.05
CA ILE A 341 -21.88 -3.07 -12.40
C ILE A 341 -21.00 -3.87 -13.38
N TYR A 342 -19.76 -4.19 -13.06
CA TYR A 342 -18.80 -4.86 -13.94
C TYR A 342 -18.47 -6.29 -13.51
N HIS A 343 -18.69 -6.65 -12.25
CA HIS A 343 -18.48 -8.02 -11.73
C HIS A 343 -19.41 -8.31 -10.55
N ASP A 344 -19.59 -9.59 -10.24
CA ASP A 344 -20.29 -10.07 -9.05
C ASP A 344 -19.41 -9.98 -7.77
N ASP A 345 -19.94 -10.46 -6.64
CA ASP A 345 -19.26 -10.38 -5.33
C ASP A 345 -18.19 -11.45 -5.11
N VAL A 346 -18.09 -12.44 -5.98
CA VAL A 346 -17.24 -13.64 -5.76
C VAL A 346 -15.77 -13.30 -5.52
N GLY A 347 -15.26 -12.29 -6.23
CA GLY A 347 -13.89 -11.83 -6.11
C GLY A 347 -13.70 -10.62 -5.20
N SER A 348 -14.78 -10.07 -4.64
CA SER A 348 -14.72 -8.88 -3.79
C SER A 348 -14.32 -9.25 -2.36
N ILE A 349 -13.07 -9.64 -2.18
CA ILE A 349 -12.47 -10.15 -0.95
C ILE A 349 -11.11 -9.50 -0.70
N GLY A 350 -10.84 -9.11 0.56
CA GLY A 350 -9.60 -8.41 0.88
C GLY A 350 -9.63 -7.75 2.26
N LEU A 351 -8.52 -7.13 2.62
CA LEU A 351 -8.40 -6.36 3.86
C LEU A 351 -9.06 -4.99 3.72
N TYR A 352 -9.59 -4.53 4.84
CA TYR A 352 -10.09 -3.16 4.96
C TYR A 352 -9.78 -2.56 6.33
N THR A 353 -9.92 -1.25 6.42
CA THR A 353 -9.84 -0.50 7.68
C THR A 353 -11.06 0.40 7.80
N ILE A 354 -11.76 0.32 8.93
CA ILE A 354 -12.74 1.32 9.31
C ILE A 354 -12.07 2.32 10.24
N THR A 355 -12.20 3.59 9.92
CA THR A 355 -11.83 4.69 10.81
C THR A 355 -13.02 5.59 11.01
N GLY A 356 -13.26 6.04 12.22
CA GLY A 356 -14.43 6.88 12.48
C GLY A 356 -14.35 7.70 13.74
N ASN A 357 -15.37 8.54 13.90
CA ASN A 357 -15.52 9.43 15.06
C ASN A 357 -16.99 9.48 15.48
N LEU A 358 -17.19 9.51 16.79
CA LEU A 358 -18.46 9.80 17.44
C LEU A 358 -18.45 11.24 17.94
N LEU A 359 -19.03 12.13 17.19
CA LEU A 359 -19.04 13.54 17.55
C LEU A 359 -20.32 13.85 18.33
N THR A 360 -20.18 14.22 19.60
CA THR A 360 -21.34 14.80 20.31
C THR A 360 -21.86 15.99 19.51
N LEU A 361 -23.18 16.04 19.28
CA LEU A 361 -23.83 17.12 18.52
C LEU A 361 -23.70 18.45 19.28
N LEU A 362 -22.58 19.08 19.17
CA LEU A 362 -22.32 20.46 19.60
C LEU A 362 -21.77 21.21 18.39
N PRO A 363 -21.93 22.49 18.31
CA PRO A 363 -22.33 23.33 17.19
C PRO A 363 -21.38 23.42 15.99
N VAL A 364 -20.67 22.37 15.62
CA VAL A 364 -20.00 22.29 14.33
C VAL A 364 -20.99 21.77 13.31
N LYS A 365 -21.41 22.62 12.38
CA LYS A 365 -22.43 22.30 11.36
C LYS A 365 -21.84 21.52 10.19
N ASP A 366 -20.57 21.77 9.89
CA ASP A 366 -19.88 21.13 8.77
C ASP A 366 -18.37 21.11 9.02
N PHE A 367 -17.75 19.95 8.85
CA PHE A 367 -16.31 19.77 8.96
C PHE A 367 -15.84 18.77 7.88
N ASN A 368 -15.92 19.23 6.63
CA ASN A 368 -15.53 18.43 5.47
C ASN A 368 -14.01 18.49 5.30
N PHE A 369 -13.36 17.33 5.33
CA PHE A 369 -11.93 17.18 5.17
C PHE A 369 -11.62 16.26 4.00
N SER A 370 -10.78 16.73 3.10
CA SER A 370 -10.36 16.02 1.90
C SER A 370 -8.86 16.22 1.66
N GLY A 371 -8.29 15.39 0.79
CA GLY A 371 -6.91 15.52 0.42
C GLY A 371 -6.62 14.90 -0.94
N THR A 372 -5.58 15.40 -1.60
CA THR A 372 -5.09 14.91 -2.87
C THR A 372 -3.58 14.80 -2.84
N VAL A 373 -3.03 13.91 -3.66
CA VAL A 373 -1.58 13.80 -3.84
C VAL A 373 -1.18 14.44 -5.15
N ASN A 374 -0.29 15.43 -5.07
CA ASN A 374 0.27 16.11 -6.24
C ASN A 374 1.79 16.21 -6.10
N ASN A 375 2.53 15.58 -7.01
CA ASN A 375 4.01 15.54 -6.99
C ASN A 375 4.57 15.15 -5.62
N SER A 376 4.06 14.07 -5.04
CA SER A 376 4.42 13.56 -3.70
C SER A 376 4.14 14.52 -2.54
N LYS A 377 3.40 15.58 -2.78
CA LYS A 377 2.85 16.45 -1.73
C LYS A 377 1.42 16.06 -1.46
N HIS A 378 1.08 15.87 -0.20
CA HIS A 378 -0.29 15.70 0.25
C HIS A 378 -0.89 17.08 0.46
N GLN A 379 -1.83 17.45 -0.41
CA GLN A 379 -2.58 18.69 -0.30
C GLN A 379 -3.87 18.41 0.44
N LEU A 380 -3.97 18.92 1.65
CA LEU A 380 -5.11 18.77 2.54
C LEU A 380 -5.97 20.04 2.44
N SER A 381 -7.29 19.87 2.37
CA SER A 381 -8.24 20.99 2.33
C SER A 381 -9.47 20.66 3.15
N TRP A 382 -10.11 21.70 3.73
CA TRP A 382 -11.28 21.51 4.56
C TRP A 382 -12.21 22.73 4.53
N LEU A 383 -13.46 22.44 4.84
CA LEU A 383 -14.46 23.43 5.16
C LEU A 383 -14.95 23.17 6.58
N LEU A 384 -14.85 24.15 7.44
CA LEU A 384 -15.33 24.11 8.81
C LEU A 384 -16.40 25.18 9.00
N GLN A 385 -17.63 24.75 9.28
CA GLN A 385 -18.74 25.63 9.65
C GLN A 385 -19.17 25.36 11.09
N THR A 386 -19.16 26.37 11.94
CA THR A 386 -19.43 26.24 13.36
C THR A 386 -20.15 27.48 13.89
N ASP A 387 -21.07 27.27 14.82
CA ASP A 387 -21.69 28.36 15.59
C ASP A 387 -20.83 28.82 16.78
N GLU A 388 -19.76 28.08 17.09
CA GLU A 388 -18.78 28.46 18.10
C GLU A 388 -17.54 29.11 17.51
N ALA A 389 -16.91 29.99 18.29
CA ALA A 389 -15.60 30.52 17.95
C ALA A 389 -14.53 29.45 18.02
N VAL A 390 -13.95 29.08 16.88
CA VAL A 390 -12.81 28.19 16.79
C VAL A 390 -11.55 28.96 17.17
N LYS A 391 -10.77 28.41 18.10
CA LYS A 391 -9.47 28.96 18.49
C LYS A 391 -8.36 28.53 17.56
N GLN A 392 -8.41 27.26 17.13
CA GLN A 392 -7.32 26.61 16.42
C GLN A 392 -7.82 25.40 15.65
N VAL A 393 -7.23 25.15 14.49
CA VAL A 393 -7.37 23.90 13.74
C VAL A 393 -6.04 23.17 13.79
N ILE A 394 -6.04 21.95 14.30
CA ILE A 394 -4.87 21.09 14.40
C ILE A 394 -4.95 20.06 13.26
N VAL A 395 -3.89 19.97 12.47
CA VAL A 395 -3.70 18.90 11.48
C VAL A 395 -2.93 17.79 12.16
N GLU A 396 -3.49 16.59 12.16
CA GLU A 396 -2.87 15.42 12.74
C GLU A 396 -2.60 14.38 11.65
N SER A 397 -1.53 13.58 11.83
CA SER A 397 -1.20 12.45 10.96
C SER A 397 -0.91 11.21 11.75
N SER A 398 -1.12 10.06 11.11
CA SER A 398 -0.88 8.74 11.67
C SER A 398 -0.35 7.78 10.60
N PRO A 399 0.61 6.91 10.91
CA PRO A 399 1.05 5.85 9.99
C PRO A 399 0.11 4.64 9.99
N ASP A 400 -0.75 4.48 11.01
CA ASP A 400 -1.57 3.28 11.26
C ASP A 400 -3.07 3.58 11.37
N GLY A 401 -3.48 4.87 11.24
CA GLY A 401 -4.86 5.31 11.41
C GLY A 401 -5.38 5.28 12.86
N LEU A 402 -4.55 4.86 13.82
CA LEU A 402 -4.90 4.69 15.23
C LEU A 402 -4.22 5.74 16.11
N HIS A 403 -2.92 5.91 15.96
CA HIS A 403 -2.10 6.78 16.78
C HIS A 403 -1.76 8.06 16.03
N PHE A 404 -2.48 9.14 16.32
CA PHE A 404 -2.32 10.43 15.66
C PHE A 404 -1.34 11.33 16.39
N THR A 405 -0.49 12.01 15.63
CA THR A 405 0.44 13.04 16.11
C THR A 405 0.19 14.35 15.40
N THR A 406 0.34 15.47 16.13
CA THR A 406 0.16 16.80 15.58
C THR A 406 1.23 17.11 14.53
N LEU A 407 0.80 17.46 13.33
CA LEU A 407 1.65 17.98 12.25
C LEU A 407 1.74 19.50 12.28
N ALA A 408 0.61 20.15 12.46
CA ALA A 408 0.53 21.62 12.47
C ALA A 408 -0.66 22.09 13.31
N ALA A 409 -0.49 23.28 13.90
CA ALA A 409 -1.54 24.01 14.58
C ALA A 409 -1.76 25.33 13.83
N LEU A 410 -2.95 25.53 13.30
CA LEU A 410 -3.27 26.57 12.33
C LEU A 410 -4.34 27.54 12.86
N SER A 411 -4.32 28.78 12.37
CA SER A 411 -5.41 29.71 12.59
C SER A 411 -6.71 29.19 11.95
N PRO A 412 -7.89 29.45 12.54
CA PRO A 412 -9.18 29.06 11.99
C PRO A 412 -9.46 29.59 10.58
N ALA A 413 -8.80 30.66 10.17
CA ALA A 413 -8.94 31.25 8.83
C ALA A 413 -8.23 30.41 7.74
N VAL A 414 -7.36 29.50 8.12
CA VAL A 414 -6.65 28.62 7.18
C VAL A 414 -7.55 27.44 6.85
N GLN A 415 -7.70 27.13 5.56
CA GLN A 415 -8.56 26.04 5.05
C GLN A 415 -7.77 25.00 4.24
N SER A 416 -6.44 25.07 4.26
CA SER A 416 -5.61 24.09 3.56
C SER A 416 -4.24 23.95 4.24
N TYR A 417 -3.63 22.78 4.03
CA TYR A 417 -2.29 22.46 4.51
C TYR A 417 -1.60 21.53 3.52
N THR A 418 -0.31 21.74 3.30
CA THR A 418 0.48 20.86 2.44
C THR A 418 1.51 20.13 3.28
N ASN A 419 1.41 18.80 3.31
CA ASN A 419 2.42 17.92 3.86
C ASN A 419 3.26 17.32 2.72
N GLN A 420 4.55 17.10 2.96
CA GLN A 420 5.45 16.42 2.04
C GLN A 420 6.10 15.24 2.77
N PRO A 421 5.45 14.06 2.75
CA PRO A 421 6.01 12.87 3.37
C PRO A 421 7.27 12.42 2.63
N LEU A 422 8.19 11.78 3.35
CA LEU A 422 9.47 11.32 2.81
C LEU A 422 9.42 9.91 2.21
N GLY A 423 8.30 9.22 2.33
CA GLY A 423 8.13 7.84 1.88
C GLY A 423 6.88 7.67 1.02
N ILE A 424 6.68 6.43 0.57
CA ILE A 424 5.48 5.97 -0.16
C ILE A 424 4.46 5.31 0.78
N GLU A 425 4.67 5.41 2.09
CA GLU A 425 3.76 4.86 3.08
C GLU A 425 2.40 5.56 3.02
N THR A 426 1.36 4.81 3.28
CA THR A 426 0.04 5.39 3.49
C THR A 426 0.06 6.20 4.77
N ILE A 427 -0.39 7.45 4.70
CA ILE A 427 -0.50 8.33 5.85
C ILE A 427 -1.96 8.69 6.02
N TYR A 428 -2.47 8.45 7.21
CA TYR A 428 -3.81 8.86 7.61
C TYR A 428 -3.75 10.27 8.18
N TYR A 429 -4.75 11.07 7.84
CA TYR A 429 -4.87 12.45 8.32
C TYR A 429 -6.24 12.66 8.92
N ARG A 430 -6.30 13.48 9.96
CA ARG A 430 -7.53 14.06 10.48
C ARG A 430 -7.28 15.48 10.94
N LEU A 431 -8.34 16.23 11.10
CA LEU A 431 -8.31 17.57 11.66
C LEU A 431 -8.97 17.56 13.02
N LYS A 432 -8.51 18.46 13.90
CA LYS A 432 -9.10 18.70 15.20
C LYS A 432 -9.33 20.20 15.38
N ALA A 433 -10.58 20.61 15.49
CA ALA A 433 -10.98 22.01 15.71
C ALA A 433 -11.16 22.26 17.22
N ILE A 434 -10.31 23.08 17.80
CA ILE A 434 -10.41 23.49 19.21
C ILE A 434 -11.27 24.73 19.29
N THR A 435 -12.33 24.70 20.09
CA THR A 435 -13.21 25.85 20.32
C THR A 435 -13.00 26.48 21.70
N ALA A 436 -13.74 27.55 21.97
CA ALA A 436 -13.67 28.23 23.26
C ALA A 436 -14.22 27.36 24.41
N THR A 437 -15.25 26.55 24.09
CA THR A 437 -16.01 25.75 25.05
C THR A 437 -15.57 24.29 25.07
N ASN A 438 -14.93 23.79 24.00
CA ASN A 438 -14.44 22.41 23.92
C ASN A 438 -12.92 22.37 23.67
N SER A 439 -12.16 22.19 24.74
CA SER A 439 -10.71 22.02 24.68
C SER A 439 -10.26 20.65 24.16
N GLN A 440 -11.13 19.65 24.18
CA GLN A 440 -10.88 18.34 23.54
C GLN A 440 -10.92 18.43 22.01
N GLY A 441 -11.71 19.39 21.49
CA GLY A 441 -11.85 19.67 20.07
C GLY A 441 -12.80 18.72 19.34
N TYR A 442 -13.27 19.20 18.19
CA TYR A 442 -14.07 18.44 17.23
C TYR A 442 -13.16 17.83 16.18
N VAL A 443 -13.36 16.56 15.85
CA VAL A 443 -12.48 15.82 14.95
C VAL A 443 -13.20 15.60 13.62
N SER A 444 -12.49 15.77 12.49
CA SER A 444 -13.00 15.51 11.15
C SER A 444 -13.06 14.02 10.83
N ASN A 445 -13.61 13.68 9.66
CA ASN A 445 -13.35 12.40 9.01
C ASN A 445 -11.82 12.18 8.86
N ILE A 446 -11.42 10.91 8.85
CA ILE A 446 -10.03 10.51 8.57
C ILE A 446 -9.92 10.23 7.08
N ILE A 447 -8.85 10.70 6.46
CA ILE A 447 -8.49 10.39 5.08
C ILE A 447 -7.14 9.70 5.05
N SER A 448 -6.92 8.84 4.05
CA SER A 448 -5.61 8.23 3.81
C SER A 448 -5.05 8.69 2.47
N LEU A 449 -3.76 9.03 2.45
CA LEU A 449 -3.06 9.44 1.24
C LEU A 449 -1.74 8.69 1.14
N LYS A 450 -1.41 8.21 -0.07
CA LYS A 450 -0.15 7.55 -0.35
C LYS A 450 0.54 8.23 -1.52
N SER A 451 1.78 8.67 -1.33
CA SER A 451 2.61 9.18 -2.42
C SER A 451 3.01 8.05 -3.36
N ARG A 452 2.82 8.25 -4.67
CA ARG A 452 3.17 7.24 -5.69
C ARG A 452 4.65 7.18 -6.01
N THR A 453 5.37 8.26 -5.74
CA THR A 453 6.82 8.37 -5.90
C THR A 453 7.42 8.80 -4.59
N ALA A 454 8.44 8.09 -4.11
CA ALA A 454 9.31 8.63 -3.09
C ALA A 454 9.89 9.93 -3.64
N THR A 455 9.54 11.05 -3.08
CA THR A 455 10.45 12.18 -3.14
C THR A 455 11.62 11.77 -2.25
N GLY A 456 12.74 11.41 -2.86
CA GLY A 456 14.03 11.38 -2.17
C GLY A 456 14.30 12.76 -1.59
N GLY A 457 13.33 13.31 -0.89
CA GLY A 457 13.27 14.69 -0.47
C GLY A 457 13.89 14.88 0.90
N ILE A 458 14.47 16.01 1.05
CA ILE A 458 14.96 16.51 2.31
C ILE A 458 13.94 17.48 2.86
N GLN A 459 13.51 17.25 4.07
CA GLN A 459 12.66 18.18 4.82
C GLN A 459 13.51 18.96 5.80
N VAL A 460 13.52 20.28 5.67
CA VAL A 460 14.11 21.16 6.68
C VAL A 460 13.14 21.24 7.86
N ILE A 461 13.59 20.79 9.03
CA ILE A 461 12.79 20.77 10.26
C ILE A 461 12.98 22.07 11.04
N ASN A 462 14.22 22.55 11.10
CA ASN A 462 14.57 23.72 11.89
C ASN A 462 15.78 24.46 11.28
N THR A 463 15.77 25.80 11.37
CA THR A 463 16.83 26.70 10.89
C THR A 463 17.15 27.78 11.94
N ASN A 464 17.28 27.37 13.20
CA ASN A 464 17.58 28.33 14.29
C ASN A 464 19.07 28.61 14.43
N THR A 465 19.45 29.45 15.41
CA THR A 465 20.83 29.84 15.72
C THR A 465 21.75 28.67 16.06
N GLY A 466 21.20 27.53 16.49
CA GLY A 466 21.97 26.33 16.86
C GLY A 466 22.33 25.40 15.69
N GLY A 467 21.80 25.65 14.47
CA GLY A 467 22.09 24.81 13.31
C GLY A 467 20.90 24.63 12.38
N ILE A 468 21.09 23.84 11.35
CA ILE A 468 20.05 23.44 10.39
C ILE A 468 19.78 21.97 10.60
N THR A 469 18.56 21.64 11.00
CA THR A 469 18.10 20.25 11.16
C THR A 469 17.30 19.85 9.94
N VAL A 470 17.71 18.76 9.29
CA VAL A 470 17.03 18.21 8.11
C VAL A 470 16.68 16.75 8.33
N LYS A 471 15.54 16.33 7.84
CA LYS A 471 15.16 14.92 7.77
C LYS A 471 15.34 14.46 6.34
N SER A 472 16.08 13.39 6.13
CA SER A 472 16.31 12.78 4.81
C SER A 472 15.57 11.46 4.69
N GLY A 473 15.01 11.18 3.52
CA GLY A 473 14.39 9.88 3.19
C GLY A 473 15.39 8.87 2.62
N ASP A 474 16.55 9.34 2.17
CA ASP A 474 17.58 8.51 1.52
C ASP A 474 18.99 9.07 1.84
N ASN A 475 20.02 8.40 1.35
CA ASN A 475 21.39 8.88 1.41
C ASN A 475 21.62 9.96 0.33
N PHE A 476 22.09 11.15 0.76
CA PHE A 476 22.47 12.23 -0.15
C PHE A 476 23.84 12.77 0.21
N VAL A 477 24.52 13.32 -0.78
CA VAL A 477 25.62 14.27 -0.56
C VAL A 477 25.00 15.67 -0.58
N TYR A 478 25.29 16.48 0.43
CA TYR A 478 24.80 17.86 0.47
C TYR A 478 25.94 18.87 0.34
N GLN A 479 25.60 20.01 -0.20
CA GLN A 479 26.39 21.24 -0.22
C GLN A 479 25.49 22.40 0.20
N LEU A 480 25.96 23.22 1.14
CA LEU A 480 25.25 24.39 1.65
C LEU A 480 25.96 25.65 1.21
N PHE A 481 25.22 26.55 0.56
CA PHE A 481 25.77 27.80 0.03
C PHE A 481 25.05 29.01 0.61
N THR A 482 25.73 30.15 0.65
CA THR A 482 25.07 31.45 0.80
C THR A 482 24.29 31.80 -0.48
N ALA A 483 23.41 32.81 -0.42
CA ALA A 483 22.76 33.36 -1.60
C ALA A 483 23.74 33.90 -2.65
N GLY A 484 24.94 34.27 -2.27
CA GLY A 484 26.03 34.72 -3.15
C GLY A 484 26.88 33.58 -3.74
N GLY A 485 26.54 32.30 -3.47
CA GLY A 485 27.23 31.13 -4.02
C GLY A 485 28.46 30.67 -3.22
N GLN A 486 28.77 31.26 -2.09
CA GLN A 486 29.88 30.82 -1.23
C GLN A 486 29.50 29.52 -0.51
N LEU A 487 30.31 28.46 -0.64
CA LEU A 487 30.13 27.18 0.07
C LEU A 487 30.36 27.36 1.57
N LEU A 488 29.38 27.00 2.38
CA LEU A 488 29.41 27.05 3.84
C LEU A 488 29.72 25.69 4.48
N GLY A 489 29.36 24.61 3.80
CA GLY A 489 29.59 23.27 4.29
C GLY A 489 29.13 22.22 3.30
N SER A 490 29.65 21.02 3.46
CA SER A 490 29.25 19.85 2.69
C SER A 490 29.37 18.61 3.53
N GLY A 491 28.64 17.55 3.14
CA GLY A 491 28.70 16.27 3.85
C GLY A 491 27.71 15.25 3.28
N LYS A 492 27.44 14.24 4.07
CA LYS A 492 26.46 13.18 3.72
C LYS A 492 25.26 13.29 4.65
N LEU A 493 24.09 13.04 4.09
CA LEU A 493 22.85 12.82 4.82
C LEU A 493 22.52 11.34 4.78
N THR A 494 22.06 10.83 5.89
CA THR A 494 21.55 9.46 6.01
C THR A 494 20.04 9.48 6.25
N PRO A 495 19.30 8.41 5.95
CA PRO A 495 17.89 8.32 6.28
C PRO A 495 17.63 8.66 7.76
N GLY A 496 16.65 9.54 8.01
CA GLY A 496 16.37 10.06 9.34
C GLY A 496 16.80 11.53 9.54
N THR A 497 16.97 11.93 10.80
CA THR A 497 17.29 13.31 11.18
C THR A 497 18.80 13.56 11.14
N ASN A 498 19.22 14.60 10.41
CA ASN A 498 20.61 15.03 10.25
C ASN A 498 20.78 16.47 10.73
N GLN A 499 21.92 16.77 11.31
CA GLN A 499 22.31 18.13 11.69
C GLN A 499 23.34 18.65 10.70
N LEU A 500 23.07 19.82 10.11
CA LEU A 500 24.02 20.52 9.23
C LEU A 500 24.70 21.65 10.02
N THR A 501 26.02 21.69 9.97
CA THR A 501 26.79 22.78 10.53
C THR A 501 26.84 23.93 9.52
N ALA A 502 26.32 25.09 9.91
CA ALA A 502 26.40 26.33 9.15
C ALA A 502 26.92 27.43 10.10
N SER A 503 28.20 27.39 10.42
CA SER A 503 28.81 28.31 11.38
C SER A 503 28.80 29.73 10.82
N GLY A 504 28.18 30.67 11.56
CA GLY A 504 28.27 32.11 11.31
C GLY A 504 27.43 32.67 10.17
N ALA A 505 26.71 31.87 9.39
CA ALA A 505 25.86 32.38 8.32
C ALA A 505 24.42 32.55 8.78
N THR A 506 23.80 33.69 8.45
CA THR A 506 22.36 33.98 8.65
C THR A 506 21.75 34.45 7.32
N GLY A 507 20.42 34.43 7.23
CA GLY A 507 19.70 34.86 6.04
C GLY A 507 19.41 33.71 5.06
N LEU A 508 19.29 34.04 3.75
CA LEU A 508 18.96 33.09 2.70
C LEU A 508 20.15 32.17 2.38
N LEU A 509 19.94 30.89 2.55
CA LEU A 509 20.88 29.83 2.21
C LEU A 509 20.30 28.89 1.16
N LEU A 510 21.16 28.23 0.39
CA LEU A 510 20.80 27.25 -0.64
C LEU A 510 21.40 25.91 -0.24
N LEU A 511 20.56 24.94 0.05
CA LEU A 511 20.94 23.55 0.31
C LEU A 511 20.80 22.74 -0.98
N HIS A 512 21.93 22.37 -1.56
CA HIS A 512 21.99 21.49 -2.72
C HIS A 512 22.24 20.06 -2.27
N CYS A 513 21.45 19.11 -2.77
CA CYS A 513 21.55 17.69 -2.42
C CYS A 513 21.50 16.81 -3.66
N SER A 514 22.35 15.79 -3.70
CA SER A 514 22.41 14.82 -4.80
C SER A 514 22.75 13.41 -4.31
N ASN A 515 22.22 12.39 -4.98
CA ASN A 515 22.52 10.98 -4.69
C ASN A 515 22.89 10.17 -5.94
N GLY A 516 23.27 10.82 -7.03
CA GLY A 516 23.59 10.19 -8.30
C GLY A 516 22.38 9.96 -9.21
N ASN A 517 21.20 9.75 -8.65
CA ASN A 517 19.94 9.56 -9.39
C ASN A 517 19.06 10.82 -9.39
N GLN A 518 19.22 11.64 -8.36
CA GLN A 518 18.42 12.84 -8.14
C GLN A 518 19.32 13.98 -7.67
N SER A 519 18.98 15.19 -8.08
CA SER A 519 19.63 16.41 -7.64
C SER A 519 18.58 17.51 -7.51
N PHE A 520 18.60 18.22 -6.39
CA PHE A 520 17.69 19.32 -6.13
C PHE A 520 18.32 20.36 -5.21
N THR A 521 17.78 21.57 -5.24
CA THR A 521 18.24 22.68 -4.39
C THR A 521 17.05 23.23 -3.63
N GLN A 522 17.17 23.32 -2.33
CA GLN A 522 16.17 23.90 -1.44
C GLN A 522 16.67 25.23 -0.86
N LYS A 523 15.80 26.25 -0.90
CA LYS A 523 16.03 27.54 -0.22
C LYS A 523 15.60 27.42 1.24
N LEU A 524 16.43 27.92 2.15
CA LEU A 524 16.12 28.01 3.57
C LEU A 524 16.55 29.40 4.11
N ILE A 525 15.86 29.83 5.16
CA ILE A 525 16.20 31.07 5.86
C ILE A 525 16.68 30.67 7.25
N LYS A 526 17.95 30.99 7.56
CA LYS A 526 18.52 30.79 8.88
C LYS A 526 18.48 32.14 9.63
N GLN A 527 17.84 32.11 10.80
CA GLN A 527 17.73 33.24 11.71
C GLN A 527 18.99 33.40 12.55
#